data_9794f270ecf4e56c17be1d52cfebda9b
#
_entry.id   9794f270ecf4e56c17be1d52cfebda9b
#
_cell.length_a   1.000
_cell.length_b   1.000
_cell.length_c   1.000
_cell.angle_alpha   90.00
_cell.angle_beta   90.00
_cell.angle_gamma   90.00
#
_symmetry.space_group_name_H-M   'P 1'
#
loop_
_entity.id
_entity.type
_entity.pdbx_description
1 polymer ?
#
loop_
_entity_poly.entity_id
_entity_poly.type
_entity_poly.pdbx_seq_one_letter_code
_entity_poly.pdbx_strand_id
1 'polypeptide(L)'
;MKKSRKSLLFWIFFPLGWTVLTALMIFYFDLADGPLFFFIFELVLLVVLFVIRVIFRGGKWWVKLTIWGAFSFLTISNMVLCKPTEFLPNAYFYADPQYVEKPLELNQGQVKGVYSQDKEIEIYAGIPYAKARRWEEPEAYTWEGVRDGTKFGPRSMQPGPTPVVDTVLDIYSERTWRPNYRMVQYQTRSEEEGLNLNIWKPKNAENLPILVFIHGGSLTSGSGFSVEYYGETIARYGIVMITIQYRLGVFGYFAHEELAKENAHGTTGNYGLLDQIYALKWINENADKIGGDKTKITIAGESAGSSSVSALCTSPLAKGLFRYAIGESSSLVMKVPPHTYRTREAAYEVSKNILKEFHCKSVADLKKVPAKKLAETKYKNQEMMLDGYALTKDPYKVYEDKENNEQALLNGYNAREADPFVIPQYLLSPTSKKNIEKRIASAIGEKYAKQVCELYKDEIEKDAFSAINEIMSVYWFIMPHHVWSNMAVTNGEPVYRYYFTKENGFRGTYHSGEMCYAYGNIDTMGKPLDYDDSDRALSRTMTRYWANFVINGNPNSEEVPSWDAYNKESQFIIELGENVQKVEDKYTELYKILDAYLDEKAASM
;
A
#
# COMPACT_ATOMS: atom_id res chain seq x y z
N MET A 1 -30.90 -33.34 40.28
CA MET A 1 -31.17 -32.30 39.28
C MET A 1 -30.00 -31.32 39.03
N LYS A 2 -29.29 -30.78 40.04
CA LYS A 2 -28.14 -29.83 39.80
C LYS A 2 -26.96 -30.38 39.00
N LYS A 3 -26.65 -31.69 39.10
CA LYS A 3 -25.54 -32.33 38.36
C LYS A 3 -25.81 -32.46 36.84
N SER A 4 -27.09 -32.65 36.47
CA SER A 4 -27.54 -32.75 35.08
C SER A 4 -27.47 -31.42 34.33
N ARG A 5 -27.82 -30.30 34.99
CA ARG A 5 -27.72 -28.94 34.37
C ARG A 5 -26.30 -28.52 34.04
N LYS A 6 -25.34 -28.76 34.95
CA LYS A 6 -23.92 -28.43 34.69
C LYS A 6 -23.30 -29.24 33.53
N SER A 7 -23.73 -30.49 33.37
CA SER A 7 -23.31 -31.33 32.25
C SER A 7 -23.93 -30.86 30.93
N LEU A 8 -25.20 -30.47 30.95
CA LEU A 8 -25.92 -29.96 29.78
C LEU A 8 -25.28 -28.64 29.30
N LEU A 9 -24.97 -27.71 30.21
CA LEU A 9 -24.32 -26.45 29.90
C LEU A 9 -22.93 -26.67 29.24
N PHE A 10 -22.11 -27.60 29.76
CA PHE A 10 -20.84 -27.92 29.14
C PHE A 10 -21.01 -28.36 27.68
N TRP A 11 -21.98 -29.26 27.41
CA TRP A 11 -22.19 -29.80 26.07
C TRP A 11 -22.91 -28.83 25.10
N ILE A 12 -23.36 -27.69 25.57
CA ILE A 12 -23.82 -26.59 24.74
C ILE A 12 -22.67 -25.61 24.46
N PHE A 13 -21.99 -25.16 25.53
CA PHE A 13 -20.96 -24.14 25.41
C PHE A 13 -19.67 -24.67 24.81
N PHE A 14 -19.33 -25.95 24.97
CA PHE A 14 -18.14 -26.54 24.41
C PHE A 14 -18.16 -26.57 22.85
N PRO A 15 -19.20 -27.15 22.20
CA PRO A 15 -19.29 -27.10 20.73
C PRO A 15 -19.38 -25.67 20.20
N LEU A 16 -20.10 -24.78 20.86
CA LEU A 16 -20.19 -23.38 20.46
C LEU A 16 -18.80 -22.69 20.53
N GLY A 17 -18.10 -22.84 21.66
CA GLY A 17 -16.75 -22.29 21.82
C GLY A 17 -15.75 -22.88 20.81
N TRP A 18 -15.85 -24.19 20.52
CA TRP A 18 -15.01 -24.85 19.52
C TRP A 18 -15.32 -24.35 18.10
N THR A 19 -16.61 -24.19 17.75
CA THR A 19 -17.01 -23.63 16.45
C THR A 19 -16.49 -22.20 16.28
N VAL A 20 -16.63 -21.37 17.32
CA VAL A 20 -16.09 -20.00 17.30
C VAL A 20 -14.57 -20.01 17.18
N LEU A 21 -13.87 -20.86 17.93
CA LEU A 21 -12.41 -21.00 17.82
C LEU A 21 -11.99 -21.43 16.41
N THR A 22 -12.66 -22.44 15.85
CA THR A 22 -12.38 -22.93 14.50
C THR A 22 -12.64 -21.84 13.46
N ALA A 23 -13.74 -21.11 13.57
CA ALA A 23 -14.05 -19.99 12.67
C ALA A 23 -13.00 -18.88 12.76
N LEU A 24 -12.60 -18.48 13.97
CA LEU A 24 -11.54 -17.50 14.20
C LEU A 24 -10.20 -17.97 13.63
N MET A 25 -9.89 -19.26 13.74
CA MET A 25 -8.64 -19.81 13.23
C MET A 25 -8.65 -19.98 11.72
N ILE A 26 -9.79 -20.36 11.10
CA ILE A 26 -9.96 -20.34 9.63
C ILE A 26 -9.67 -18.93 9.11
N PHE A 27 -10.22 -17.96 9.77
CA PHE A 27 -10.02 -16.56 9.44
C PHE A 27 -8.56 -16.10 9.66
N TYR A 28 -7.97 -16.47 10.80
CA TYR A 28 -6.59 -16.13 11.16
C TYR A 28 -5.54 -16.72 10.21
N PHE A 29 -5.72 -17.97 9.79
CA PHE A 29 -4.78 -18.68 8.91
C PHE A 29 -5.16 -18.62 7.43
N ASP A 30 -6.19 -17.87 7.09
CA ASP A 30 -6.71 -17.77 5.71
C ASP A 30 -7.00 -19.13 5.08
N LEU A 31 -7.67 -19.98 5.84
CA LEU A 31 -8.00 -21.34 5.44
C LEU A 31 -9.35 -21.45 4.71
N ALA A 32 -10.01 -20.32 4.39
CA ALA A 32 -11.28 -20.34 3.67
C ALA A 32 -11.15 -21.02 2.30
N ASP A 33 -10.01 -20.82 1.63
CA ASP A 33 -9.62 -21.50 0.39
C ASP A 33 -8.66 -22.68 0.65
N GLY A 34 -8.61 -23.17 1.88
CA GLY A 34 -7.73 -24.26 2.30
C GLY A 34 -8.08 -25.60 1.65
N PRO A 35 -7.20 -26.59 1.80
CA PRO A 35 -7.38 -27.89 1.18
C PRO A 35 -8.66 -28.56 1.72
N LEU A 36 -9.42 -29.21 0.84
CA LEU A 36 -10.66 -29.94 1.19
C LEU A 36 -10.46 -30.89 2.39
N PHE A 37 -9.27 -31.46 2.52
CA PHE A 37 -8.87 -32.29 3.66
C PHE A 37 -9.07 -31.60 5.01
N PHE A 38 -8.75 -30.30 5.13
CA PHE A 38 -8.94 -29.52 6.34
C PHE A 38 -10.40 -29.55 6.79
N PHE A 39 -11.33 -29.25 5.88
CA PHE A 39 -12.76 -29.20 6.19
C PHE A 39 -13.34 -30.59 6.50
N ILE A 40 -12.90 -31.62 5.76
CA ILE A 40 -13.30 -33.01 6.03
C ILE A 40 -12.85 -33.44 7.43
N PHE A 41 -11.61 -33.13 7.81
CA PHE A 41 -11.08 -33.47 9.12
C PHE A 41 -11.84 -32.79 10.24
N GLU A 42 -12.13 -31.48 10.12
CA GLU A 42 -12.92 -30.75 11.11
C GLU A 42 -14.36 -31.28 11.22
N LEU A 43 -14.98 -31.67 10.11
CA LEU A 43 -16.30 -32.31 10.11
C LEU A 43 -16.27 -33.66 10.84
N VAL A 44 -15.24 -34.49 10.59
CA VAL A 44 -15.04 -35.75 11.30
C VAL A 44 -14.86 -35.51 12.80
N LEU A 45 -14.09 -34.51 13.20
CA LEU A 45 -13.93 -34.14 14.61
C LEU A 45 -15.27 -33.75 15.25
N LEU A 46 -16.14 -33.01 14.56
CA LEU A 46 -17.48 -32.68 15.03
C LEU A 46 -18.35 -33.92 15.27
N VAL A 47 -18.33 -34.87 14.32
CA VAL A 47 -19.06 -36.13 14.44
C VAL A 47 -18.54 -36.94 15.64
N VAL A 48 -17.22 -37.06 15.78
CA VAL A 48 -16.59 -37.76 16.92
C VAL A 48 -16.94 -37.08 18.24
N LEU A 49 -16.95 -35.75 18.31
CA LEU A 49 -17.38 -35.00 19.48
C LEU A 49 -18.84 -35.31 19.86
N PHE A 50 -19.71 -35.42 18.87
CA PHE A 50 -21.11 -35.77 19.09
C PHE A 50 -21.24 -37.19 19.66
N VAL A 51 -20.52 -38.17 19.14
CA VAL A 51 -20.48 -39.56 19.63
C VAL A 51 -19.95 -39.59 21.08
N ILE A 52 -18.86 -38.92 21.37
CA ILE A 52 -18.29 -38.81 22.71
C ILE A 52 -19.28 -38.17 23.69
N ARG A 53 -20.05 -37.16 23.26
CA ARG A 53 -21.15 -36.58 24.05
C ARG A 53 -22.17 -37.63 24.47
N VAL A 54 -22.53 -38.53 23.58
CA VAL A 54 -23.50 -39.59 23.88
C VAL A 54 -22.94 -40.57 24.92
N ILE A 55 -21.67 -40.97 24.75
CA ILE A 55 -21.00 -41.94 25.63
C ILE A 55 -20.73 -41.36 27.03
N PHE A 56 -20.26 -40.13 27.14
CA PHE A 56 -19.81 -39.51 28.40
C PHE A 56 -20.81 -38.53 29.01
N ARG A 57 -22.11 -38.78 28.86
CA ARG A 57 -23.19 -37.89 29.38
C ARG A 57 -23.02 -37.51 30.85
N GLY A 58 -22.50 -38.38 31.69
CA GLY A 58 -22.34 -38.19 33.14
C GLY A 58 -20.90 -38.01 33.63
N GLY A 59 -19.91 -37.83 32.74
CA GLY A 59 -18.50 -37.83 33.08
C GLY A 59 -18.05 -36.73 34.06
N LYS A 60 -16.97 -37.01 34.80
CA LYS A 60 -16.35 -36.07 35.75
C LYS A 60 -15.84 -34.82 35.00
N TRP A 61 -15.75 -33.69 35.70
CA TRP A 61 -15.38 -32.41 35.09
C TRP A 61 -13.98 -32.43 34.39
N TRP A 62 -13.00 -33.15 34.95
CA TRP A 62 -11.68 -33.28 34.37
C TRP A 62 -11.68 -34.06 33.05
N VAL A 63 -12.53 -35.09 32.88
CA VAL A 63 -12.72 -35.81 31.62
C VAL A 63 -13.23 -34.87 30.54
N LYS A 64 -14.14 -33.97 30.89
CA LYS A 64 -14.65 -32.96 29.97
C LYS A 64 -13.60 -31.96 29.54
N LEU A 65 -12.74 -31.57 30.50
CA LEU A 65 -11.60 -30.65 30.22
C LEU A 65 -10.55 -31.31 29.31
N THR A 66 -10.28 -32.61 29.54
CA THR A 66 -9.36 -33.38 28.65
C THR A 66 -9.92 -33.52 27.25
N ILE A 67 -11.21 -33.80 27.10
CA ILE A 67 -11.90 -33.85 25.81
C ILE A 67 -11.74 -32.49 25.10
N TRP A 68 -12.05 -31.40 25.80
CA TRP A 68 -11.89 -30.04 25.25
C TRP A 68 -10.45 -29.75 24.81
N GLY A 69 -9.47 -30.04 25.65
CA GLY A 69 -8.05 -29.89 25.34
C GLY A 69 -7.61 -30.71 24.12
N ALA A 70 -8.06 -31.97 24.03
CA ALA A 70 -7.73 -32.83 22.89
C ALA A 70 -8.32 -32.30 21.57
N PHE A 71 -9.58 -31.88 21.58
CA PHE A 71 -10.18 -31.31 20.37
C PHE A 71 -9.53 -29.99 19.96
N SER A 72 -9.27 -29.09 20.90
CA SER A 72 -8.55 -27.85 20.61
C SER A 72 -7.16 -28.12 20.05
N PHE A 73 -6.42 -29.09 20.62
CA PHE A 73 -5.11 -29.48 20.12
C PHE A 73 -5.18 -30.05 18.69
N LEU A 74 -6.15 -30.94 18.43
CA LEU A 74 -6.32 -31.53 17.09
C LEU A 74 -6.71 -30.48 16.05
N THR A 75 -7.63 -29.59 16.37
CA THR A 75 -8.02 -28.48 15.48
C THR A 75 -6.84 -27.55 15.19
N ILE A 76 -6.09 -27.13 16.22
CA ILE A 76 -4.90 -26.29 16.04
C ILE A 76 -3.83 -27.02 15.21
N SER A 77 -3.61 -28.31 15.50
CA SER A 77 -2.63 -29.12 14.73
C SER A 77 -3.04 -29.23 13.26
N ASN A 78 -4.31 -29.49 12.99
CA ASN A 78 -4.84 -29.54 11.62
C ASN A 78 -4.64 -28.21 10.88
N MET A 79 -4.93 -27.10 11.55
CA MET A 79 -4.71 -25.76 10.99
C MET A 79 -3.24 -25.49 10.67
N VAL A 80 -2.32 -25.84 11.58
CA VAL A 80 -0.88 -25.67 11.36
C VAL A 80 -0.39 -26.52 10.19
N LEU A 81 -0.89 -27.77 10.07
CA LEU A 81 -0.52 -28.69 8.99
C LEU A 81 -1.11 -28.26 7.63
N CYS A 82 -2.30 -27.67 7.64
CA CYS A 82 -2.98 -27.21 6.44
C CYS A 82 -2.68 -25.74 6.11
N LYS A 83 -1.86 -25.05 6.91
CA LYS A 83 -1.45 -23.67 6.62
C LYS A 83 -0.86 -23.62 5.21
N PRO A 84 -1.37 -22.72 4.35
CA PRO A 84 -0.82 -22.57 3.02
C PRO A 84 0.67 -22.30 3.04
N THR A 85 1.40 -22.99 2.18
CA THR A 85 2.83 -22.75 1.99
C THR A 85 3.03 -21.45 1.19
N GLU A 86 4.10 -20.72 1.48
CA GLU A 86 4.49 -19.56 0.68
C GLU A 86 4.64 -19.96 -0.80
N PHE A 87 4.01 -19.25 -1.71
CA PHE A 87 4.02 -19.52 -3.15
C PHE A 87 4.23 -18.25 -3.98
N LEU A 88 4.47 -18.42 -5.26
CA LEU A 88 4.47 -17.33 -6.24
C LEU A 88 3.16 -17.40 -7.02
N PRO A 89 2.26 -16.40 -6.89
CA PRO A 89 0.97 -16.42 -7.56
C PRO A 89 1.11 -16.27 -9.07
N ASN A 90 0.15 -16.84 -9.81
CA ASN A 90 0.07 -16.62 -11.24
C ASN A 90 -0.19 -15.15 -11.56
N ALA A 91 0.36 -14.69 -12.67
CA ALA A 91 0.12 -13.33 -13.17
C ALA A 91 -1.22 -13.20 -13.93
N TYR A 92 -2.11 -14.17 -13.83
CA TYR A 92 -3.41 -14.24 -14.48
C TYR A 92 -4.44 -14.90 -13.56
N PHE A 93 -5.74 -14.61 -13.80
CA PHE A 93 -6.86 -15.04 -12.94
C PHE A 93 -7.89 -15.93 -13.66
N TYR A 94 -7.51 -16.62 -14.74
CA TYR A 94 -8.39 -17.50 -15.52
C TYR A 94 -7.81 -18.92 -15.66
N ALA A 95 -8.67 -19.91 -15.95
CA ALA A 95 -8.32 -21.33 -15.83
C ALA A 95 -7.36 -21.84 -16.93
N ASP A 96 -7.50 -21.35 -18.18
CA ASP A 96 -6.77 -21.88 -19.34
C ASP A 96 -5.79 -20.86 -19.92
N PRO A 97 -4.60 -20.66 -19.31
CA PRO A 97 -3.65 -19.65 -19.76
C PRO A 97 -3.11 -19.94 -21.16
N GLN A 98 -3.10 -18.90 -21.99
CA GLN A 98 -2.45 -18.93 -23.29
C GLN A 98 -1.11 -18.20 -23.20
N TYR A 99 -0.04 -18.89 -23.55
CA TYR A 99 1.31 -18.34 -23.44
C TYR A 99 1.67 -17.53 -24.67
N VAL A 100 2.45 -16.46 -24.48
CA VAL A 100 3.01 -15.66 -25.57
C VAL A 100 3.98 -16.54 -26.37
N GLU A 101 3.81 -16.56 -27.69
CA GLU A 101 4.54 -17.48 -28.58
C GLU A 101 6.05 -17.26 -28.55
N LYS A 102 6.47 -15.99 -28.55
CA LYS A 102 7.89 -15.61 -28.52
C LYS A 102 8.24 -14.96 -27.18
N PRO A 103 9.33 -15.38 -26.53
CA PRO A 103 9.81 -14.70 -25.34
C PRO A 103 10.07 -13.21 -25.61
N LEU A 104 9.83 -12.37 -24.63
CA LEU A 104 10.21 -10.97 -24.64
C LEU A 104 11.73 -10.87 -24.50
N GLU A 105 12.36 -10.20 -25.46
CA GLU A 105 13.81 -9.94 -25.47
C GLU A 105 14.11 -8.67 -24.68
N LEU A 106 14.86 -8.78 -23.60
CA LEU A 106 15.32 -7.66 -22.78
C LEU A 106 16.85 -7.56 -22.83
N ASN A 107 17.41 -6.43 -22.42
CA ASN A 107 18.87 -6.28 -22.33
C ASN A 107 19.51 -7.28 -21.35
N GLN A 108 18.76 -7.77 -20.40
CA GLN A 108 19.22 -8.67 -19.33
C GLN A 108 19.00 -10.16 -19.62
N GLY A 109 18.14 -10.50 -20.61
CA GLY A 109 17.80 -11.87 -20.99
C GLY A 109 16.38 -11.99 -21.52
N GLN A 110 15.90 -13.22 -21.69
CA GLN A 110 14.58 -13.51 -22.26
C GLN A 110 13.55 -13.85 -21.18
N VAL A 111 12.27 -13.48 -21.42
CA VAL A 111 11.17 -13.74 -20.50
C VAL A 111 9.96 -14.31 -21.24
N LYS A 112 9.46 -15.47 -20.78
CA LYS A 112 8.21 -16.07 -21.25
C LYS A 112 7.03 -15.33 -20.58
N GLY A 113 6.03 -14.93 -21.38
CA GLY A 113 4.83 -14.27 -20.92
C GLY A 113 3.56 -15.10 -21.08
N VAL A 114 2.44 -14.52 -20.61
CA VAL A 114 1.09 -15.04 -20.78
C VAL A 114 0.20 -13.93 -21.36
N TYR A 115 -0.80 -14.29 -22.15
CA TYR A 115 -1.80 -13.35 -22.65
C TYR A 115 -2.90 -13.10 -21.61
N SER A 116 -3.60 -11.98 -21.70
CA SER A 116 -4.93 -11.82 -21.11
C SER A 116 -5.92 -12.83 -21.71
N GLN A 117 -7.08 -13.01 -21.09
CA GLN A 117 -8.07 -14.00 -21.53
C GLN A 117 -8.51 -13.81 -22.98
N ASP A 118 -8.63 -12.56 -23.45
CA ASP A 118 -8.98 -12.19 -24.83
C ASP A 118 -7.77 -12.09 -25.76
N LYS A 119 -6.55 -12.29 -25.26
CA LYS A 119 -5.27 -12.23 -25.99
C LYS A 119 -4.87 -10.83 -26.51
N GLU A 120 -5.48 -9.77 -26.01
CA GLU A 120 -5.15 -8.40 -26.42
C GLU A 120 -3.98 -7.82 -25.62
N ILE A 121 -3.74 -8.30 -24.38
CA ILE A 121 -2.67 -7.84 -23.50
C ILE A 121 -1.66 -8.97 -23.27
N GLU A 122 -0.40 -8.67 -23.39
CA GLU A 122 0.74 -9.51 -22.99
C GLU A 122 1.16 -9.16 -21.57
N ILE A 123 1.36 -10.17 -20.73
CA ILE A 123 1.68 -10.06 -19.31
C ILE A 123 3.01 -10.76 -19.03
N TYR A 124 3.94 -10.03 -18.46
CA TYR A 124 5.25 -10.53 -18.04
C TYR A 124 5.48 -10.11 -16.58
N ALA A 125 5.59 -11.07 -15.67
CA ALA A 125 5.67 -10.80 -14.24
C ALA A 125 6.94 -11.36 -13.61
N GLY A 126 7.30 -10.82 -12.44
CA GLY A 126 8.46 -11.28 -11.67
C GLY A 126 9.81 -11.09 -12.38
N ILE A 127 9.93 -10.08 -13.23
CA ILE A 127 11.16 -9.77 -13.96
C ILE A 127 12.14 -9.09 -13.01
N PRO A 128 13.30 -9.68 -12.69
CA PRO A 128 14.30 -9.02 -11.86
C PRO A 128 14.95 -7.87 -12.63
N TYR A 129 14.86 -6.66 -12.11
CA TYR A 129 15.49 -5.49 -12.69
C TYR A 129 16.84 -5.18 -12.08
N ALA A 130 17.11 -5.68 -10.87
CA ALA A 130 18.35 -5.51 -10.14
C ALA A 130 18.56 -6.66 -9.15
N LYS A 131 19.74 -6.72 -8.56
CA LYS A 131 20.03 -7.43 -7.32
C LYS A 131 20.65 -6.45 -6.31
N ALA A 132 20.47 -6.68 -5.03
CA ALA A 132 21.08 -5.88 -3.98
C ALA A 132 21.35 -6.74 -2.75
N ARG A 133 22.51 -6.55 -2.12
CA ARG A 133 22.76 -7.10 -0.81
C ARG A 133 22.16 -6.18 0.27
N ARG A 134 22.05 -6.71 1.48
CA ARG A 134 21.55 -5.95 2.62
C ARG A 134 22.32 -4.65 2.82
N TRP A 135 21.61 -3.51 2.68
CA TRP A 135 22.13 -2.15 2.83
C TRP A 135 23.27 -1.80 1.87
N GLU A 136 23.22 -2.36 0.67
CA GLU A 136 24.05 -1.95 -0.46
C GLU A 136 23.18 -1.38 -1.58
N GLU A 137 23.75 -0.61 -2.47
CA GLU A 137 23.05 -0.06 -3.63
C GLU A 137 22.65 -1.19 -4.60
N PRO A 138 21.55 -1.02 -5.36
CA PRO A 138 21.16 -2.00 -6.38
C PRO A 138 22.19 -2.04 -7.51
N GLU A 139 22.46 -3.25 -8.00
CA GLU A 139 23.37 -3.48 -9.11
C GLU A 139 22.73 -4.30 -10.24
N ALA A 140 23.32 -4.26 -11.42
CA ALA A 140 22.81 -4.96 -12.60
C ALA A 140 22.65 -6.47 -12.36
N TYR A 141 21.56 -7.01 -12.90
CA TYR A 141 21.29 -8.44 -12.88
C TYR A 141 20.97 -8.92 -14.28
N THR A 142 21.63 -9.96 -14.73
CA THR A 142 21.43 -10.62 -16.03
C THR A 142 21.23 -12.12 -15.83
N TRP A 143 20.58 -12.78 -16.78
CA TRP A 143 20.39 -14.22 -16.75
C TRP A 143 20.54 -14.84 -18.13
N GLU A 144 20.85 -16.13 -18.16
CA GLU A 144 20.88 -16.93 -19.38
C GLU A 144 19.58 -17.69 -19.57
N GLY A 145 19.22 -17.97 -20.84
CA GLY A 145 17.99 -18.69 -21.20
C GLY A 145 16.71 -17.89 -21.01
N VAL A 146 15.58 -18.57 -21.00
CA VAL A 146 14.23 -17.98 -20.92
C VAL A 146 13.68 -18.12 -19.50
N ARG A 147 13.44 -17.00 -18.82
CA ARG A 147 12.79 -16.96 -17.50
C ARG A 147 11.29 -17.17 -17.63
N ASP A 148 10.70 -17.78 -16.61
CA ASP A 148 9.25 -17.85 -16.45
C ASP A 148 8.72 -16.51 -15.92
N GLY A 149 8.04 -15.74 -16.75
CA GLY A 149 7.35 -14.50 -16.41
C GLY A 149 5.83 -14.67 -16.33
N THR A 150 5.33 -15.89 -16.15
CA THR A 150 3.90 -16.18 -16.00
C THR A 150 3.42 -16.13 -14.55
N LYS A 151 4.33 -15.90 -13.61
CA LYS A 151 4.07 -15.76 -12.18
C LYS A 151 4.67 -14.47 -11.64
N PHE A 152 3.99 -13.88 -10.67
CA PHE A 152 4.57 -12.78 -9.91
C PHE A 152 5.83 -13.21 -9.18
N GLY A 153 6.78 -12.29 -9.04
CA GLY A 153 8.00 -12.52 -8.28
C GLY A 153 7.76 -12.51 -6.76
N PRO A 154 8.80 -12.81 -5.97
CA PRO A 154 8.71 -12.68 -4.52
C PRO A 154 8.48 -11.22 -4.12
N ARG A 155 7.75 -11.01 -3.03
CA ARG A 155 7.64 -9.69 -2.39
C ARG A 155 8.98 -9.32 -1.75
N SER A 156 9.20 -8.02 -1.62
CA SER A 156 10.27 -7.54 -0.74
C SER A 156 10.03 -7.97 0.71
N MET A 157 11.12 -8.30 1.43
CA MET A 157 11.05 -8.73 2.82
C MET A 157 10.35 -7.68 3.68
N GLN A 158 9.35 -8.11 4.42
CA GLN A 158 8.49 -7.26 5.22
C GLN A 158 7.98 -8.03 6.45
N PRO A 159 7.46 -7.33 7.49
CA PRO A 159 6.84 -7.99 8.65
C PRO A 159 5.74 -8.95 8.23
N GLY A 160 5.58 -10.01 9.01
CA GLY A 160 4.42 -10.88 8.87
C GLY A 160 3.11 -10.15 9.17
N PRO A 161 1.96 -10.72 8.77
CA PRO A 161 0.65 -10.10 9.03
C PRO A 161 0.45 -9.88 10.53
N THR A 162 -0.22 -8.78 10.90
CA THR A 162 -0.66 -8.46 12.26
C THR A 162 -2.15 -8.85 12.39
N PRO A 163 -2.46 -10.09 12.77
CA PRO A 163 -3.74 -10.71 12.43
C PRO A 163 -4.98 -9.96 12.90
N VAL A 164 -4.93 -9.37 14.12
CA VAL A 164 -6.11 -8.64 14.65
C VAL A 164 -6.30 -7.31 13.93
N VAL A 165 -5.22 -6.55 13.74
CA VAL A 165 -5.29 -5.23 13.09
C VAL A 165 -5.62 -5.40 11.62
N ASP A 166 -4.91 -6.29 10.92
CA ASP A 166 -5.14 -6.56 9.50
C ASP A 166 -6.56 -7.08 9.26
N THR A 167 -7.07 -7.97 10.15
CA THR A 167 -8.45 -8.45 10.08
C THR A 167 -9.47 -7.31 10.22
N VAL A 168 -9.27 -6.40 11.17
CA VAL A 168 -10.19 -5.26 11.35
C VAL A 168 -10.14 -4.33 10.14
N LEU A 169 -8.95 -4.05 9.63
CA LEU A 169 -8.77 -3.23 8.43
C LEU A 169 -9.34 -3.92 7.18
N ASP A 170 -9.16 -5.23 7.05
CA ASP A 170 -9.69 -6.00 5.93
C ASP A 170 -11.22 -6.06 5.96
N ILE A 171 -11.85 -6.21 7.14
CA ILE A 171 -13.30 -6.15 7.29
C ILE A 171 -13.79 -4.74 6.92
N TYR A 172 -13.13 -3.72 7.42
CA TYR A 172 -13.48 -2.33 7.15
C TYR A 172 -13.37 -1.98 5.67
N SER A 173 -12.28 -2.38 5.00
CA SER A 173 -12.04 -2.16 3.58
C SER A 173 -12.60 -3.27 2.68
N GLU A 174 -13.32 -4.26 3.26
CA GLU A 174 -13.90 -5.45 2.59
C GLU A 174 -12.95 -6.33 1.81
N ARG A 175 -11.68 -6.15 2.03
CA ARG A 175 -10.65 -7.01 1.43
C ARG A 175 -10.84 -8.48 1.79
N THR A 176 -11.47 -8.78 2.95
CA THR A 176 -11.84 -10.13 3.39
C THR A 176 -12.75 -10.91 2.44
N TRP A 177 -13.61 -10.21 1.74
CA TRP A 177 -14.60 -10.81 0.86
C TRP A 177 -14.10 -10.98 -0.58
N ARG A 178 -12.83 -10.66 -0.83
CA ARG A 178 -12.16 -10.73 -2.12
C ARG A 178 -11.18 -11.91 -2.13
N PRO A 179 -11.57 -13.09 -2.64
CA PRO A 179 -10.80 -14.32 -2.46
C PRO A 179 -9.35 -14.22 -2.96
N ASN A 180 -9.10 -13.48 -4.03
CA ASN A 180 -7.75 -13.35 -4.61
C ASN A 180 -6.83 -12.36 -3.85
N TYR A 181 -7.40 -11.41 -3.09
CA TYR A 181 -6.61 -10.37 -2.43
C TYR A 181 -5.73 -10.94 -1.30
N ARG A 182 -6.32 -11.73 -0.39
CA ARG A 182 -5.60 -12.32 0.73
C ARG A 182 -4.56 -13.33 0.30
N MET A 183 -4.89 -14.21 -0.65
CA MET A 183 -3.94 -15.18 -1.17
C MET A 183 -2.71 -14.50 -1.75
N VAL A 184 -2.89 -13.44 -2.53
CA VAL A 184 -1.78 -12.70 -3.14
C VAL A 184 -0.96 -11.97 -2.08
N GLN A 185 -1.58 -11.35 -1.08
CA GLN A 185 -0.87 -10.47 -0.17
C GLN A 185 -0.19 -11.18 1.01
N TYR A 186 -0.82 -12.22 1.58
CA TYR A 186 -0.32 -12.84 2.82
C TYR A 186 0.46 -14.14 2.61
N GLN A 187 0.26 -14.83 1.49
CA GLN A 187 0.88 -16.11 1.22
C GLN A 187 2.02 -16.05 0.20
N THR A 188 2.24 -14.89 -0.41
CA THR A 188 3.33 -14.76 -1.38
C THR A 188 4.67 -14.80 -0.67
N ARG A 189 5.58 -15.59 -1.23
CA ARG A 189 6.97 -15.69 -0.78
C ARG A 189 7.63 -14.32 -0.72
N SER A 190 8.32 -14.03 0.39
CA SER A 190 9.08 -12.80 0.59
C SER A 190 10.58 -13.09 0.57
N GLU A 191 11.32 -12.26 -0.14
CA GLU A 191 12.78 -12.34 -0.24
C GLU A 191 13.42 -10.98 0.06
N GLU A 192 14.60 -11.01 0.66
CA GLU A 192 15.35 -9.79 0.97
C GLU A 192 15.78 -9.03 -0.31
N GLU A 193 16.08 -9.78 -1.36
CA GLU A 193 16.51 -9.28 -2.67
C GLU A 193 15.37 -9.30 -3.70
N GLY A 194 14.13 -9.13 -3.26
CA GLY A 194 12.93 -9.22 -4.12
C GLY A 194 12.76 -8.06 -5.09
N LEU A 195 13.83 -7.62 -5.78
CA LEU A 195 13.81 -6.50 -6.73
C LEU A 195 13.33 -6.97 -8.10
N ASN A 196 12.03 -6.95 -8.30
CA ASN A 196 11.40 -7.36 -9.55
C ASN A 196 10.28 -6.40 -9.95
N LEU A 197 9.86 -6.50 -11.22
CA LEU A 197 8.77 -5.71 -11.78
C LEU A 197 7.84 -6.58 -12.62
N ASN A 198 6.66 -6.05 -12.93
CA ASN A 198 5.65 -6.67 -13.75
C ASN A 198 5.27 -5.73 -14.89
N ILE A 199 4.97 -6.28 -16.07
CA ILE A 199 4.65 -5.53 -17.28
C ILE A 199 3.34 -6.06 -17.87
N TRP A 200 2.41 -5.16 -18.16
CA TRP A 200 1.22 -5.39 -18.99
C TRP A 200 1.32 -4.48 -20.20
N LYS A 201 1.28 -5.02 -21.38
CA LYS A 201 1.38 -4.24 -22.61
C LYS A 201 0.41 -4.74 -23.69
N PRO A 202 -0.13 -3.86 -24.53
CA PRO A 202 -0.86 -4.29 -25.72
C PRO A 202 -0.02 -5.23 -26.57
N LYS A 203 -0.65 -6.23 -27.20
CA LYS A 203 0.02 -7.25 -28.02
C LYS A 203 0.95 -6.66 -29.09
N ASN A 204 0.55 -5.56 -29.70
CA ASN A 204 1.32 -4.87 -30.75
C ASN A 204 1.85 -3.51 -30.26
N ALA A 205 2.32 -3.45 -29.00
CA ALA A 205 2.84 -2.22 -28.41
C ALA A 205 4.06 -1.71 -29.19
N GLU A 206 3.99 -0.45 -29.64
CA GLU A 206 5.08 0.25 -30.29
C GLU A 206 5.02 1.75 -29.96
N ASN A 207 6.09 2.30 -29.40
CA ASN A 207 6.22 3.71 -29.03
C ASN A 207 5.10 4.24 -28.09
N LEU A 208 4.55 3.37 -27.24
CA LEU A 208 3.46 3.69 -26.34
C LEU A 208 3.95 4.45 -25.10
N PRO A 209 3.10 5.28 -24.47
CA PRO A 209 3.40 5.82 -23.15
C PRO A 209 3.54 4.71 -22.12
N ILE A 210 4.38 4.94 -21.12
CA ILE A 210 4.65 4.00 -20.03
C ILE A 210 4.12 4.59 -18.73
N LEU A 211 3.38 3.79 -17.97
CA LEU A 211 2.98 4.12 -16.59
C LEU A 211 3.73 3.20 -15.63
N VAL A 212 4.48 3.79 -14.70
CA VAL A 212 5.22 3.06 -13.66
C VAL A 212 4.54 3.30 -12.32
N PHE A 213 3.94 2.27 -11.75
CA PHE A 213 3.27 2.35 -10.44
C PHE A 213 4.18 1.90 -9.30
N ILE A 214 4.25 2.71 -8.26
CA ILE A 214 5.02 2.50 -7.02
C ILE A 214 4.02 2.28 -5.89
N HIS A 215 4.02 1.09 -5.31
CA HIS A 215 3.05 0.74 -4.27
C HIS A 215 3.30 1.47 -2.94
N GLY A 216 2.22 1.63 -2.16
CA GLY A 216 2.23 2.16 -0.81
C GLY A 216 2.57 1.12 0.26
N GLY A 217 2.05 1.35 1.47
CA GLY A 217 2.25 0.49 2.63
C GLY A 217 3.25 1.04 3.64
N SER A 218 3.28 2.36 3.83
CA SER A 218 4.10 3.07 4.83
C SER A 218 5.62 2.78 4.71
N LEU A 219 6.12 2.49 3.51
CA LEU A 219 7.49 2.04 3.24
C LEU A 219 7.88 0.74 3.99
N THR A 220 6.95 0.07 4.63
CA THR A 220 7.19 -1.09 5.51
C THR A 220 6.59 -2.37 4.94
N SER A 221 5.51 -2.28 4.18
CA SER A 221 4.78 -3.39 3.60
C SER A 221 4.29 -3.06 2.18
N GLY A 222 3.59 -4.00 1.55
CA GLY A 222 3.05 -3.84 0.21
C GLY A 222 3.75 -4.70 -0.83
N SER A 223 3.26 -4.63 -2.05
CA SER A 223 3.86 -5.36 -3.18
C SER A 223 3.46 -4.74 -4.52
N GLY A 224 4.23 -4.99 -5.58
CA GLY A 224 3.93 -4.53 -6.95
C GLY A 224 2.84 -5.35 -7.66
N PHE A 225 2.09 -6.20 -6.98
CA PHE A 225 1.06 -7.05 -7.60
C PHE A 225 -0.23 -7.14 -6.77
N SER A 226 -0.78 -6.02 -6.36
CA SER A 226 -2.16 -6.01 -5.85
C SER A 226 -3.17 -5.99 -6.98
N VAL A 227 -4.35 -6.58 -6.72
CA VAL A 227 -5.47 -6.54 -7.67
C VAL A 227 -6.01 -5.12 -7.88
N GLU A 228 -5.83 -4.22 -6.93
CA GLU A 228 -6.29 -2.83 -6.99
C GLU A 228 -5.65 -2.05 -8.14
N TYR A 229 -4.40 -2.36 -8.47
CA TYR A 229 -3.63 -1.76 -9.56
C TYR A 229 -3.08 -2.81 -10.53
N TYR A 230 -3.79 -3.92 -10.71
CA TYR A 230 -3.50 -4.89 -11.76
C TYR A 230 -3.58 -4.22 -13.13
N GLY A 231 -2.53 -4.36 -13.93
CA GLY A 231 -2.28 -3.44 -15.05
C GLY A 231 -3.08 -3.69 -16.31
N GLU A 232 -3.86 -4.75 -16.41
CA GLU A 232 -4.52 -5.17 -17.64
C GLU A 232 -5.50 -4.11 -18.18
N THR A 233 -6.30 -3.49 -17.30
CA THR A 233 -7.29 -2.49 -17.72
C THR A 233 -6.61 -1.22 -18.26
N ILE A 234 -5.58 -0.71 -17.59
CA ILE A 234 -4.82 0.45 -18.05
C ILE A 234 -4.11 0.17 -19.38
N ALA A 235 -3.57 -1.03 -19.54
CA ALA A 235 -2.89 -1.40 -20.79
C ALA A 235 -3.84 -1.37 -22.02
N ARG A 236 -5.15 -1.61 -21.84
CA ARG A 236 -6.15 -1.51 -22.93
C ARG A 236 -6.33 -0.09 -23.48
N TYR A 237 -5.86 0.92 -22.76
CA TYR A 237 -5.85 2.32 -23.23
C TYR A 237 -4.61 2.66 -24.07
N GLY A 238 -3.83 1.66 -24.51
CA GLY A 238 -2.61 1.89 -25.29
C GLY A 238 -1.43 2.37 -24.44
N ILE A 239 -1.32 1.86 -23.23
CA ILE A 239 -0.27 2.20 -22.26
C ILE A 239 0.50 0.92 -21.91
N VAL A 240 1.81 1.00 -21.77
CA VAL A 240 2.61 -0.04 -21.13
C VAL A 240 2.55 0.21 -19.63
N MET A 241 1.82 -0.63 -18.90
CA MET A 241 1.74 -0.53 -17.44
C MET A 241 2.82 -1.37 -16.79
N ILE A 242 3.54 -0.79 -15.83
CA ILE A 242 4.61 -1.44 -15.06
C ILE A 242 4.36 -1.20 -13.58
N THR A 243 4.50 -2.25 -12.78
CA THR A 243 4.54 -2.13 -11.32
C THR A 243 5.88 -2.61 -10.80
N ILE A 244 6.43 -1.97 -9.78
CA ILE A 244 7.76 -2.31 -9.27
C ILE A 244 7.72 -2.76 -7.81
N GLN A 245 8.61 -3.67 -7.45
CA GLN A 245 8.99 -3.98 -6.07
C GLN A 245 10.21 -3.14 -5.69
N TYR A 246 10.33 -2.76 -4.43
CA TYR A 246 11.50 -2.08 -3.86
C TYR A 246 11.69 -2.52 -2.42
N ARG A 247 12.89 -2.39 -1.86
CA ARG A 247 13.16 -2.79 -0.48
C ARG A 247 12.40 -1.93 0.52
N LEU A 248 11.88 -2.59 1.56
CA LEU A 248 10.96 -2.04 2.54
C LEU A 248 11.56 -2.04 3.96
N GLY A 249 10.98 -1.24 4.83
CA GLY A 249 11.28 -1.22 6.25
C GLY A 249 12.77 -1.12 6.54
N VAL A 250 13.24 -1.96 7.43
CA VAL A 250 14.65 -2.01 7.84
C VAL A 250 15.60 -2.37 6.70
N PHE A 251 15.14 -3.03 5.63
CA PHE A 251 15.97 -3.35 4.46
C PHE A 251 16.12 -2.20 3.49
N GLY A 252 15.07 -1.38 3.37
CA GLY A 252 15.04 -0.24 2.44
C GLY A 252 15.49 1.09 3.05
N TYR A 253 15.35 1.26 4.38
CA TYR A 253 15.48 2.57 5.00
C TYR A 253 16.30 2.59 6.30
N PHE A 254 17.01 1.53 6.62
CA PHE A 254 17.94 1.50 7.76
C PHE A 254 19.15 2.40 7.47
N ALA A 255 19.44 3.34 8.38
CA ALA A 255 20.53 4.28 8.25
C ALA A 255 21.50 4.18 9.44
N HIS A 256 22.81 4.09 9.18
CA HIS A 256 23.83 4.01 10.22
C HIS A 256 25.16 4.61 9.77
N GLU A 257 25.90 5.21 10.69
CA GLU A 257 27.19 5.85 10.42
C GLU A 257 28.24 4.90 9.85
N GLU A 258 28.25 3.62 10.27
CA GLU A 258 29.15 2.59 9.71
C GLU A 258 28.87 2.38 8.23
N LEU A 259 27.59 2.28 7.82
CA LEU A 259 27.22 2.11 6.42
C LEU A 259 27.58 3.33 5.57
N ALA A 260 27.38 4.54 6.11
CA ALA A 260 27.78 5.76 5.40
C ALA A 260 29.30 5.81 5.16
N LYS A 261 30.11 5.30 6.08
CA LYS A 261 31.58 5.23 5.90
C LYS A 261 32.02 4.16 4.88
N GLU A 262 31.25 3.08 4.74
CA GLU A 262 31.53 2.00 3.79
C GLU A 262 31.04 2.33 2.37
N ASN A 263 30.04 3.22 2.23
CA ASN A 263 29.42 3.56 0.96
C ASN A 263 30.28 4.55 0.15
N ALA A 264 30.40 4.33 -1.17
CA ALA A 264 31.21 5.15 -2.06
C ALA A 264 30.74 6.63 -2.13
N HIS A 265 29.46 6.88 -1.87
CA HIS A 265 28.84 8.22 -1.87
C HIS A 265 28.72 8.81 -0.46
N GLY A 266 29.22 8.14 0.56
CA GLY A 266 29.13 8.58 1.95
C GLY A 266 27.70 8.60 2.49
N THR A 267 26.78 7.82 1.90
CA THR A 267 25.35 7.82 2.20
C THR A 267 24.85 6.50 2.76
N THR A 268 23.64 6.54 3.32
CA THR A 268 22.90 5.39 3.87
C THR A 268 21.43 5.75 4.03
N GLY A 269 20.55 4.75 4.12
CA GLY A 269 19.18 4.93 4.59
C GLY A 269 18.09 5.09 3.53
N ASN A 270 18.40 5.32 2.27
CA ASN A 270 17.43 5.48 1.17
C ASN A 270 17.54 4.35 0.13
N TYR A 271 17.90 3.14 0.55
CA TYR A 271 18.09 2.01 -0.39
C TYR A 271 16.83 1.68 -1.17
N GLY A 272 15.62 1.77 -0.55
CA GLY A 272 14.35 1.58 -1.23
C GLY A 272 14.10 2.64 -2.31
N LEU A 273 14.47 3.90 -2.09
CA LEU A 273 14.39 4.96 -3.09
C LEU A 273 15.42 4.75 -4.21
N LEU A 274 16.63 4.29 -3.88
CA LEU A 274 17.64 3.92 -4.87
C LEU A 274 17.20 2.75 -5.75
N ASP A 275 16.45 1.78 -5.18
CA ASP A 275 15.86 0.68 -5.94
C ASP A 275 14.84 1.21 -6.97
N GLN A 276 13.99 2.16 -6.58
CA GLN A 276 13.00 2.81 -7.47
C GLN A 276 13.70 3.60 -8.59
N ILE A 277 14.74 4.34 -8.28
CA ILE A 277 15.56 5.06 -9.27
C ILE A 277 16.22 4.06 -10.24
N TYR A 278 16.73 2.95 -9.73
CA TYR A 278 17.33 1.92 -10.56
C TYR A 278 16.29 1.24 -11.47
N ALA A 279 15.10 0.96 -10.96
CA ALA A 279 13.98 0.44 -11.76
C ALA A 279 13.63 1.40 -12.91
N LEU A 280 13.57 2.70 -12.66
CA LEU A 280 13.31 3.70 -13.70
C LEU A 280 14.43 3.74 -14.76
N LYS A 281 15.70 3.63 -14.36
CA LYS A 281 16.83 3.49 -15.30
C LYS A 281 16.68 2.24 -16.16
N TRP A 282 16.38 1.10 -15.53
CA TRP A 282 16.16 -0.17 -16.22
C TRP A 282 14.99 -0.06 -17.24
N ILE A 283 13.88 0.59 -16.87
CA ILE A 283 12.74 0.82 -17.74
C ILE A 283 13.13 1.70 -18.93
N ASN A 284 13.88 2.77 -18.71
CA ASN A 284 14.41 3.62 -19.79
C ASN A 284 15.29 2.85 -20.77
N GLU A 285 16.14 1.93 -20.28
CA GLU A 285 17.05 1.10 -21.09
C GLU A 285 16.33 0.02 -21.90
N ASN A 286 15.13 -0.41 -21.47
CA ASN A 286 14.34 -1.45 -22.12
C ASN A 286 13.05 -0.94 -22.79
N ALA A 287 12.82 0.38 -22.80
CA ALA A 287 11.55 0.97 -23.24
C ALA A 287 11.13 0.51 -24.65
N ASP A 288 12.02 0.54 -25.61
CA ASP A 288 11.80 0.08 -26.97
C ASP A 288 11.45 -1.41 -27.04
N LYS A 289 12.09 -2.24 -26.23
CA LYS A 289 11.88 -3.70 -26.19
C LYS A 289 10.52 -4.10 -25.63
N ILE A 290 10.02 -3.32 -24.69
CA ILE A 290 8.69 -3.52 -24.12
C ILE A 290 7.58 -2.80 -24.91
N GLY A 291 7.93 -2.15 -26.03
CA GLY A 291 7.00 -1.42 -26.88
C GLY A 291 6.62 -0.05 -26.37
N GLY A 292 7.40 0.51 -25.45
CA GLY A 292 7.20 1.82 -24.84
C GLY A 292 8.12 2.89 -25.43
N ASP A 293 7.83 4.15 -25.07
CA ASP A 293 8.62 5.34 -25.39
C ASP A 293 9.20 5.92 -24.11
N LYS A 294 10.52 5.86 -23.96
CA LYS A 294 11.22 6.38 -22.77
C LYS A 294 11.03 7.88 -22.53
N THR A 295 10.59 8.63 -23.54
CA THR A 295 10.29 10.07 -23.40
C THR A 295 8.89 10.34 -22.87
N LYS A 296 8.06 9.28 -22.72
CA LYS A 296 6.67 9.34 -22.28
C LYS A 296 6.42 8.47 -21.05
N ILE A 297 7.32 8.53 -20.08
CA ILE A 297 7.17 7.80 -18.83
C ILE A 297 6.42 8.67 -17.81
N THR A 298 5.36 8.16 -17.23
CA THR A 298 4.66 8.72 -16.08
C THR A 298 4.91 7.83 -14.88
N ILE A 299 5.26 8.40 -13.74
CA ILE A 299 5.33 7.69 -12.46
C ILE A 299 4.05 7.94 -11.68
N ALA A 300 3.55 6.90 -11.02
CA ALA A 300 2.35 6.98 -10.18
C ALA A 300 2.58 6.23 -8.86
N GLY A 301 1.89 6.62 -7.83
CA GLY A 301 1.92 5.90 -6.56
C GLY A 301 0.89 6.41 -5.57
N GLU A 302 0.48 5.53 -4.69
CA GLU A 302 -0.50 5.80 -3.63
C GLU A 302 0.15 5.70 -2.26
N SER A 303 -0.29 6.54 -1.29
CA SER A 303 0.21 6.53 0.09
C SER A 303 1.74 6.74 0.12
N ALA A 304 2.49 5.86 0.76
CA ALA A 304 3.96 5.89 0.75
C ALA A 304 4.55 5.78 -0.68
N GLY A 305 3.81 5.21 -1.63
CA GLY A 305 4.16 5.24 -3.06
C GLY A 305 4.08 6.66 -3.63
N SER A 306 3.06 7.44 -3.25
CA SER A 306 2.96 8.86 -3.60
C SER A 306 4.06 9.69 -2.93
N SER A 307 4.40 9.39 -1.67
CA SER A 307 5.59 9.96 -1.02
C SER A 307 6.87 9.64 -1.81
N SER A 308 7.00 8.42 -2.34
CA SER A 308 8.11 8.03 -3.21
C SER A 308 8.10 8.78 -4.54
N VAL A 309 6.92 8.97 -5.16
CA VAL A 309 6.76 9.80 -6.37
C VAL A 309 7.25 11.22 -6.11
N SER A 310 6.82 11.85 -5.03
CA SER A 310 7.28 13.21 -4.67
C SER A 310 8.79 13.26 -4.34
N ALA A 311 9.35 12.20 -3.75
CA ALA A 311 10.79 12.06 -3.55
C ALA A 311 11.55 11.97 -4.89
N LEU A 312 11.04 11.20 -5.85
CA LEU A 312 11.61 11.09 -7.19
C LEU A 312 11.51 12.41 -7.97
N CYS A 313 10.42 13.16 -7.80
CA CYS A 313 10.28 14.51 -8.36
C CYS A 313 11.36 15.47 -7.83
N THR A 314 11.89 15.22 -6.65
CA THR A 314 12.92 16.07 -6.02
C THR A 314 14.33 15.47 -6.01
N SER A 315 14.50 14.23 -6.49
CA SER A 315 15.79 13.57 -6.55
C SER A 315 16.58 13.96 -7.81
N PRO A 316 17.82 14.46 -7.68
CA PRO A 316 18.67 14.73 -8.85
C PRO A 316 19.03 13.45 -9.63
N LEU A 317 19.00 12.27 -8.98
CA LEU A 317 19.29 10.99 -9.61
C LEU A 317 18.15 10.49 -10.51
N ALA A 318 16.94 11.03 -10.33
CA ALA A 318 15.76 10.69 -11.13
C ALA A 318 15.50 11.68 -12.29
N LYS A 319 16.32 12.73 -12.40
CA LYS A 319 16.15 13.76 -13.44
C LYS A 319 16.20 13.17 -14.84
N GLY A 320 15.13 13.42 -15.61
CA GLY A 320 15.01 12.96 -16.99
C GLY A 320 14.60 11.48 -17.15
N LEU A 321 14.32 10.75 -16.05
CA LEU A 321 13.87 9.37 -16.11
C LEU A 321 12.35 9.24 -16.31
N PHE A 322 11.59 10.29 -16.12
CA PHE A 322 10.14 10.35 -16.32
C PHE A 322 9.72 11.78 -16.73
N ARG A 323 8.48 11.90 -17.18
CA ARG A 323 7.92 13.16 -17.67
C ARG A 323 6.81 13.70 -16.78
N TYR A 324 5.87 12.86 -16.36
CA TYR A 324 4.71 13.25 -15.57
C TYR A 324 4.64 12.48 -14.25
N ALA A 325 3.92 13.04 -13.28
CA ALA A 325 3.75 12.44 -11.96
C ALA A 325 2.26 12.36 -11.57
N ILE A 326 1.88 11.23 -10.98
CA ILE A 326 0.57 11.02 -10.35
C ILE A 326 0.81 10.71 -8.88
N GLY A 327 0.29 11.55 -7.98
CA GLY A 327 0.41 11.36 -6.54
C GLY A 327 -0.95 11.17 -5.89
N GLU A 328 -1.16 10.00 -5.26
CA GLU A 328 -2.42 9.63 -4.64
C GLU A 328 -2.22 9.50 -3.12
N SER A 329 -2.90 10.35 -2.33
CA SER A 329 -2.99 10.25 -0.86
C SER A 329 -1.67 10.29 -0.07
N SER A 330 -0.65 11.07 -0.48
CA SER A 330 0.52 11.50 0.31
C SER A 330 1.53 12.33 -0.49
N SER A 331 2.38 13.11 0.20
CA SER A 331 3.52 13.81 -0.42
C SER A 331 4.58 14.18 0.61
N LEU A 332 5.84 14.27 0.19
CA LEU A 332 6.96 14.83 0.98
C LEU A 332 7.12 16.34 0.77
N VAL A 333 6.40 16.95 -0.17
CA VAL A 333 6.52 18.39 -0.48
C VAL A 333 5.77 19.20 0.58
N MET A 334 6.38 19.27 1.76
CA MET A 334 5.92 20.00 2.92
C MET A 334 7.12 20.51 3.73
N LYS A 335 6.97 21.64 4.43
CA LYS A 335 8.03 22.17 5.32
C LYS A 335 8.46 21.14 6.38
N VAL A 336 7.50 20.41 6.95
CA VAL A 336 7.73 19.29 7.87
C VAL A 336 6.74 18.18 7.52
N PRO A 337 7.11 17.20 6.69
CA PRO A 337 6.24 16.07 6.36
C PRO A 337 5.80 15.31 7.61
N PRO A 338 4.51 14.96 7.74
CA PRO A 338 4.00 14.31 8.95
C PRO A 338 4.39 12.84 9.07
N HIS A 339 4.78 12.20 7.98
CA HIS A 339 5.15 10.78 7.91
C HIS A 339 6.03 10.50 6.67
N THR A 340 6.59 9.30 6.59
CA THR A 340 7.46 8.80 5.50
C THR A 340 8.79 9.55 5.31
N TYR A 341 9.07 10.55 6.14
CA TYR A 341 10.30 11.35 6.12
C TYR A 341 10.79 11.68 7.53
N ARG A 342 12.09 11.59 7.76
CA ARG A 342 12.74 11.87 9.06
C ARG A 342 14.10 12.51 8.89
N THR A 343 14.59 13.15 9.95
CA THR A 343 15.96 13.68 9.98
C THR A 343 16.99 12.54 10.04
N ARG A 344 18.23 12.82 9.64
CA ARG A 344 19.34 11.85 9.72
C ARG A 344 19.61 11.43 11.15
N GLU A 345 19.54 12.35 12.10
CA GLU A 345 19.73 12.12 13.54
C GLU A 345 18.68 11.14 14.07
N ALA A 346 17.41 11.36 13.75
CA ALA A 346 16.32 10.47 14.12
C ALA A 346 16.51 9.07 13.49
N ALA A 347 16.96 8.99 12.23
CA ALA A 347 17.26 7.73 11.55
C ALA A 347 18.39 6.96 12.27
N TYR A 348 19.47 7.64 12.65
CA TYR A 348 20.59 7.02 13.36
C TYR A 348 20.20 6.56 14.77
N GLU A 349 19.37 7.33 15.47
CA GLU A 349 18.90 6.92 16.81
C GLU A 349 18.01 5.65 16.74
N VAL A 350 17.11 5.57 15.77
CA VAL A 350 16.33 4.35 15.52
C VAL A 350 17.26 3.17 15.24
N SER A 351 18.29 3.34 14.43
CA SER A 351 19.23 2.28 14.09
C SER A 351 20.05 1.80 15.28
N LYS A 352 20.49 2.69 16.15
CA LYS A 352 21.13 2.32 17.44
C LYS A 352 20.18 1.48 18.32
N ASN A 353 18.90 1.82 18.30
CA ASN A 353 17.91 1.06 19.07
C ASN A 353 17.64 -0.32 18.46
N ILE A 354 17.68 -0.47 17.13
CA ILE A 354 17.60 -1.78 16.44
C ILE A 354 18.83 -2.64 16.80
N LEU A 355 20.05 -2.07 16.80
CA LEU A 355 21.24 -2.80 17.25
C LEU A 355 21.08 -3.32 18.69
N LYS A 356 20.55 -2.50 19.60
CA LYS A 356 20.28 -2.91 21.01
C LYS A 356 19.23 -4.01 21.07
N GLU A 357 18.15 -3.92 20.29
CA GLU A 357 17.07 -4.92 20.24
C GLU A 357 17.59 -6.30 19.86
N PHE A 358 18.48 -6.36 18.87
CA PHE A 358 19.08 -7.62 18.41
C PHE A 358 20.37 -8.01 19.12
N HIS A 359 20.76 -7.27 20.18
CA HIS A 359 22.01 -7.51 20.93
C HIS A 359 23.27 -7.48 20.05
N CYS A 360 23.25 -6.67 18.98
CA CYS A 360 24.38 -6.48 18.07
C CYS A 360 25.27 -5.33 18.51
N LYS A 361 26.59 -5.50 18.37
CA LYS A 361 27.58 -4.45 18.70
C LYS A 361 27.93 -3.59 17.49
N SER A 362 27.67 -4.07 16.28
CA SER A 362 28.01 -3.43 15.02
C SER A 362 26.96 -3.75 13.95
N VAL A 363 26.97 -2.99 12.84
CA VAL A 363 26.17 -3.29 11.65
C VAL A 363 26.59 -4.65 11.06
N ALA A 364 27.86 -5.01 11.12
CA ALA A 364 28.35 -6.31 10.66
C ALA A 364 27.72 -7.49 11.44
N ASP A 365 27.42 -7.32 12.73
CA ASP A 365 26.67 -8.32 13.49
C ASP A 365 25.19 -8.34 13.09
N LEU A 366 24.58 -7.18 12.87
CA LEU A 366 23.19 -7.08 12.44
C LEU A 366 22.98 -7.67 11.02
N LYS A 367 23.97 -7.56 10.12
CA LYS A 367 23.95 -8.24 8.81
C LYS A 367 23.80 -9.77 8.91
N LYS A 368 24.20 -10.38 10.04
CA LYS A 368 24.07 -11.84 10.27
C LYS A 368 22.70 -12.28 10.80
N VAL A 369 21.86 -11.34 11.25
CA VAL A 369 20.51 -11.65 11.73
C VAL A 369 19.66 -12.15 10.57
N PRO A 370 18.95 -13.29 10.71
CA PRO A 370 18.07 -13.80 9.66
C PRO A 370 17.04 -12.76 9.23
N ALA A 371 16.80 -12.61 7.91
CA ALA A 371 15.95 -11.59 7.34
C ALA A 371 14.54 -11.57 7.95
N LYS A 372 13.87 -12.73 8.02
CA LYS A 372 12.54 -12.86 8.65
C LYS A 372 12.51 -12.34 10.09
N LYS A 373 13.57 -12.59 10.87
CA LYS A 373 13.67 -12.08 12.24
C LYS A 373 13.90 -10.58 12.29
N LEU A 374 14.74 -10.06 11.40
CA LEU A 374 15.02 -8.62 11.33
C LEU A 374 13.80 -7.82 10.88
N ALA A 375 12.99 -8.36 9.96
CA ALA A 375 11.72 -7.77 9.53
C ALA A 375 10.74 -7.51 10.70
N GLU A 376 10.80 -8.36 11.74
CA GLU A 376 9.93 -8.25 12.93
C GLU A 376 10.46 -7.27 14.00
N THR A 377 11.43 -6.42 13.67
CA THR A 377 11.87 -5.36 14.59
C THR A 377 10.68 -4.54 15.09
N LYS A 378 10.68 -4.16 16.36
CA LYS A 378 9.63 -3.30 16.92
C LYS A 378 9.69 -1.86 16.38
N TYR A 379 10.80 -1.47 15.77
CA TYR A 379 10.99 -0.17 15.11
C TYR A 379 10.58 -0.29 13.62
N LYS A 380 9.31 -0.56 13.36
CA LYS A 380 8.79 -0.82 12.01
C LYS A 380 8.78 0.41 11.11
N ASN A 381 8.54 1.60 11.67
CA ASN A 381 8.48 2.85 10.91
C ASN A 381 9.89 3.27 10.49
N GLN A 382 10.27 2.83 9.31
CA GLN A 382 11.48 3.24 8.62
C GLN A 382 11.09 4.21 7.51
N GLU A 383 11.74 5.36 7.45
CA GLU A 383 11.33 6.49 6.62
C GLU A 383 12.48 6.99 5.77
N MET A 384 12.18 7.69 4.68
CA MET A 384 13.18 8.39 3.86
C MET A 384 13.84 9.49 4.68
N MET A 385 15.02 9.90 4.28
CA MET A 385 15.75 10.99 4.93
C MET A 385 16.56 11.81 3.91
N LEU A 386 16.92 13.02 4.29
CA LEU A 386 17.90 13.82 3.57
C LEU A 386 19.29 13.16 3.74
N ASP A 387 19.73 12.45 2.72
CA ASP A 387 20.96 11.67 2.77
C ASP A 387 22.14 12.31 2.03
N GLY A 388 21.89 13.35 1.24
CA GLY A 388 22.89 14.07 0.46
C GLY A 388 23.27 13.40 -0.86
N TYR A 389 22.60 12.30 -1.24
CA TYR A 389 22.83 11.57 -2.48
C TYR A 389 21.53 11.31 -3.25
N ALA A 390 20.61 10.51 -2.73
CA ALA A 390 19.31 10.30 -3.35
C ALA A 390 18.39 11.53 -3.13
N LEU A 391 18.44 12.12 -1.94
CA LEU A 391 17.80 13.38 -1.59
C LEU A 391 18.86 14.38 -1.11
N THR A 392 19.23 15.31 -1.96
CA THR A 392 20.31 16.28 -1.71
C THR A 392 19.82 17.55 -1.01
N LYS A 393 18.53 17.85 -1.14
CA LYS A 393 17.82 18.97 -0.52
C LYS A 393 16.51 18.48 0.05
N ASP A 394 15.96 19.23 0.99
CA ASP A 394 14.59 19.05 1.46
C ASP A 394 13.61 19.14 0.26
N PRO A 395 12.65 18.23 0.12
CA PRO A 395 11.69 18.22 -1.00
C PRO A 395 10.96 19.55 -1.20
N TYR A 396 10.54 20.20 -0.11
CA TYR A 396 9.90 21.52 -0.18
C TYR A 396 10.85 22.56 -0.78
N LYS A 397 12.12 22.53 -0.38
CA LYS A 397 13.15 23.47 -0.86
C LYS A 397 13.50 23.27 -2.34
N VAL A 398 13.46 22.04 -2.83
CA VAL A 398 13.66 21.75 -4.28
C VAL A 398 12.58 22.47 -5.11
N TYR A 399 11.32 22.46 -4.65
CA TYR A 399 10.24 23.19 -5.34
C TYR A 399 10.38 24.72 -5.21
N GLU A 400 10.80 25.24 -4.06
CA GLU A 400 11.11 26.67 -3.91
C GLU A 400 12.18 27.12 -4.90
N ASP A 401 13.21 26.28 -5.12
CA ASP A 401 14.32 26.55 -6.03
C ASP A 401 13.96 26.23 -7.51
N LYS A 402 12.76 25.71 -7.79
CA LYS A 402 12.26 25.27 -9.12
C LYS A 402 13.14 24.22 -9.79
N GLU A 403 13.61 23.25 -9.01
CA GLU A 403 14.50 22.17 -9.45
C GLU A 403 13.79 20.83 -9.58
N ASN A 404 12.48 20.78 -9.42
CA ASN A 404 11.67 19.55 -9.54
C ASN A 404 11.70 18.97 -10.97
N ASN A 405 11.44 17.67 -11.10
CA ASN A 405 11.69 16.89 -12.30
C ASN A 405 10.50 16.72 -13.24
N GLU A 406 9.28 16.71 -12.72
CA GLU A 406 8.04 16.50 -13.49
C GLU A 406 7.64 17.73 -14.31
N GLN A 407 6.87 17.51 -15.38
CA GLN A 407 6.37 18.57 -16.26
C GLN A 407 4.85 18.77 -16.14
N ALA A 408 4.14 17.86 -15.47
CA ALA A 408 2.74 17.96 -15.12
C ALA A 408 2.45 17.05 -13.92
N LEU A 409 1.49 17.44 -13.10
CA LEU A 409 1.09 16.73 -11.89
C LEU A 409 -0.40 16.46 -11.89
N LEU A 410 -0.80 15.20 -11.65
CA LEU A 410 -2.13 14.82 -11.24
C LEU A 410 -2.03 14.35 -9.79
N ASN A 411 -2.78 14.96 -8.87
CA ASN A 411 -2.74 14.54 -7.48
C ASN A 411 -4.11 14.68 -6.79
N GLY A 412 -4.24 14.02 -5.65
CA GLY A 412 -5.47 14.13 -4.87
C GLY A 412 -5.56 13.16 -3.71
N TYR A 413 -6.76 13.06 -3.18
CA TYR A 413 -7.00 12.40 -1.90
C TYR A 413 -8.46 11.95 -1.73
N ASN A 414 -8.69 11.13 -0.72
CA ASN A 414 -9.99 10.59 -0.32
C ASN A 414 -10.60 11.37 0.84
N ALA A 415 -11.92 11.35 0.96
CA ALA A 415 -12.63 12.11 2.00
C ALA A 415 -12.33 11.61 3.42
N ARG A 416 -11.99 10.34 3.60
CA ARG A 416 -11.79 9.70 4.91
C ARG A 416 -10.43 9.01 5.01
N GLU A 417 -9.38 9.70 4.61
CA GLU A 417 -8.00 9.18 4.57
C GLU A 417 -7.53 8.58 5.90
N ALA A 418 -7.90 9.20 7.03
CA ALA A 418 -7.41 8.78 8.33
C ALA A 418 -8.10 7.54 8.92
N ASP A 419 -9.21 7.07 8.35
CA ASP A 419 -9.98 5.94 8.90
C ASP A 419 -9.13 4.71 9.26
N PRO A 420 -8.27 4.16 8.37
CA PRO A 420 -7.47 2.98 8.70
C PRO A 420 -6.50 3.18 9.87
N PHE A 421 -6.13 4.42 10.15
CA PHE A 421 -5.16 4.78 11.18
C PHE A 421 -5.82 5.15 12.50
N VAL A 422 -6.98 5.82 12.46
CA VAL A 422 -7.67 6.28 13.67
C VAL A 422 -8.60 5.22 14.25
N ILE A 423 -9.24 4.39 13.41
CA ILE A 423 -10.17 3.35 13.87
C ILE A 423 -9.51 2.37 14.84
N PRO A 424 -8.34 1.77 14.56
CA PRO A 424 -7.70 0.86 15.50
C PRO A 424 -7.37 1.50 16.86
N GLN A 425 -7.00 2.79 16.86
CA GLN A 425 -6.71 3.54 18.09
C GLN A 425 -7.98 3.78 18.92
N TYR A 426 -9.13 3.93 18.26
CA TYR A 426 -10.39 4.31 18.92
C TYR A 426 -11.23 3.13 19.38
N LEU A 427 -10.97 1.93 18.88
CA LEU A 427 -11.60 0.71 19.41
C LEU A 427 -11.33 0.53 20.91
N LEU A 428 -10.13 0.88 21.38
CA LEU A 428 -9.72 0.76 22.78
C LEU A 428 -10.02 2.02 23.62
N SER A 429 -10.12 3.17 22.97
CA SER A 429 -10.38 4.46 23.62
C SER A 429 -11.14 5.40 22.66
N PRO A 430 -12.48 5.33 22.64
CA PRO A 430 -13.28 6.12 21.70
C PRO A 430 -13.02 7.63 21.78
N THR A 431 -13.03 8.31 20.64
CA THR A 431 -13.01 9.78 20.61
C THR A 431 -14.36 10.33 21.06
N SER A 432 -14.29 11.38 21.84
CA SER A 432 -15.46 12.07 22.40
C SER A 432 -15.16 13.57 22.49
N LYS A 433 -16.19 14.38 22.66
CA LYS A 433 -16.09 15.83 22.90
C LYS A 433 -15.12 16.19 24.03
N LYS A 434 -14.95 15.30 25.02
CA LYS A 434 -14.07 15.54 26.19
C LYS A 434 -12.58 15.31 25.91
N ASN A 435 -12.24 14.50 24.91
CA ASN A 435 -10.85 14.09 24.66
C ASN A 435 -10.31 14.47 23.28
N ILE A 436 -11.14 15.00 22.38
CA ILE A 436 -10.75 15.34 21.01
C ILE A 436 -9.65 16.40 20.98
N GLU A 437 -9.79 17.50 21.76
CA GLU A 437 -8.77 18.55 21.81
C GLU A 437 -7.40 17.99 22.22
N LYS A 438 -7.36 17.13 23.24
CA LYS A 438 -6.10 16.48 23.68
C LYS A 438 -5.51 15.61 22.56
N ARG A 439 -6.34 14.94 21.77
CA ARG A 439 -5.88 14.11 20.64
C ARG A 439 -5.30 14.95 19.53
N ILE A 440 -5.97 16.03 19.17
CA ILE A 440 -5.45 16.99 18.17
C ILE A 440 -4.15 17.63 18.71
N ALA A 441 -4.11 18.00 19.99
CA ALA A 441 -2.93 18.59 20.62
C ALA A 441 -1.71 17.65 20.59
N SER A 442 -1.91 16.33 20.67
CA SER A 442 -0.81 15.39 20.53
C SER A 442 -0.17 15.38 19.13
N ALA A 443 -0.88 15.85 18.11
CA ALA A 443 -0.40 15.91 16.72
C ALA A 443 0.18 17.30 16.37
N ILE A 444 -0.51 18.39 16.77
CA ILE A 444 -0.18 19.76 16.34
C ILE A 444 0.03 20.76 17.50
N GLY A 445 0.14 20.27 18.74
CA GLY A 445 0.33 21.09 19.93
C GLY A 445 -0.94 21.79 20.43
N GLU A 446 -0.95 22.19 21.72
CA GLU A 446 -2.13 22.71 22.40
C GLU A 446 -2.68 24.02 21.79
N LYS A 447 -1.76 24.91 21.38
CA LYS A 447 -2.10 26.23 20.80
C LYS A 447 -2.97 26.08 19.55
N TYR A 448 -2.58 25.21 18.63
CA TYR A 448 -3.26 24.99 17.35
C TYR A 448 -4.47 24.07 17.48
N ALA A 449 -4.41 23.11 18.42
CA ALA A 449 -5.56 22.25 18.71
C ALA A 449 -6.79 23.04 19.14
N LYS A 450 -6.61 24.09 19.97
CA LYS A 450 -7.71 24.98 20.38
C LYS A 450 -8.33 25.71 19.19
N GLN A 451 -7.51 26.21 18.25
CA GLN A 451 -8.00 26.89 17.06
C GLN A 451 -8.78 25.94 16.15
N VAL A 452 -8.26 24.71 15.97
CA VAL A 452 -8.94 23.65 15.19
C VAL A 452 -10.25 23.24 15.85
N CYS A 453 -10.30 23.08 17.18
CA CYS A 453 -11.53 22.76 17.89
C CYS A 453 -12.59 23.89 17.81
N GLU A 454 -12.18 25.13 17.76
CA GLU A 454 -13.14 26.25 17.55
C GLU A 454 -13.65 26.26 16.10
N LEU A 455 -12.79 26.03 15.11
CA LEU A 455 -13.16 25.91 13.71
C LEU A 455 -14.15 24.76 13.45
N TYR A 456 -13.94 23.62 14.11
CA TYR A 456 -14.76 22.39 13.97
C TYR A 456 -15.79 22.20 15.09
N LYS A 457 -16.18 23.28 15.78
CA LYS A 457 -17.05 23.20 16.96
C LYS A 457 -18.37 22.48 16.69
N ASP A 458 -19.04 22.82 15.60
CA ASP A 458 -20.35 22.27 15.26
C ASP A 458 -20.24 20.79 14.82
N GLU A 459 -19.19 20.45 14.07
CA GLU A 459 -18.90 19.06 13.67
C GLU A 459 -18.55 18.20 14.88
N ILE A 460 -17.75 18.72 15.82
CA ILE A 460 -17.41 18.04 17.07
C ILE A 460 -18.66 17.83 17.94
N GLU A 461 -19.55 18.83 18.02
CA GLU A 461 -20.83 18.70 18.74
C GLU A 461 -21.75 17.67 18.10
N LYS A 462 -21.72 17.52 16.79
CA LYS A 462 -22.49 16.51 16.06
C LYS A 462 -21.88 15.12 16.19
N ASP A 463 -20.63 14.96 15.84
CA ASP A 463 -19.90 13.67 15.87
C ASP A 463 -18.38 13.89 16.00
N ALA A 464 -17.88 13.80 17.24
CA ALA A 464 -16.46 13.99 17.54
C ALA A 464 -15.55 12.95 16.86
N PHE A 465 -16.06 11.75 16.51
CA PHE A 465 -15.27 10.74 15.80
C PHE A 465 -15.09 11.10 14.32
N SER A 466 -16.16 11.52 13.66
CA SER A 466 -16.06 11.99 12.27
C SER A 466 -15.21 13.27 12.17
N ALA A 467 -15.33 14.18 13.14
CA ALA A 467 -14.53 15.40 13.18
C ALA A 467 -13.03 15.11 13.31
N ILE A 468 -12.61 14.23 14.24
CA ILE A 468 -11.18 13.87 14.37
C ILE A 468 -10.65 13.15 13.14
N ASN A 469 -11.46 12.29 12.50
CA ASN A 469 -11.07 11.64 11.26
C ASN A 469 -10.80 12.68 10.16
N GLU A 470 -11.71 13.61 9.94
CA GLU A 470 -11.55 14.66 8.92
C GLU A 470 -10.32 15.54 9.21
N ILE A 471 -10.13 16.00 10.45
CA ILE A 471 -8.98 16.82 10.85
C ILE A 471 -7.67 16.07 10.62
N MET A 472 -7.59 14.80 10.99
CA MET A 472 -6.38 13.98 10.78
C MET A 472 -6.17 13.64 9.31
N SER A 473 -7.24 13.42 8.54
CA SER A 473 -7.17 13.25 7.09
C SER A 473 -6.53 14.48 6.43
N VAL A 474 -6.96 15.68 6.85
CA VAL A 474 -6.37 16.91 6.34
C VAL A 474 -4.91 17.03 6.72
N TYR A 475 -4.57 16.87 7.98
CA TYR A 475 -3.19 17.06 8.44
C TYR A 475 -2.21 16.03 7.83
N TRP A 476 -2.59 14.75 7.78
CA TRP A 476 -1.66 13.70 7.35
C TRP A 476 -1.56 13.54 5.83
N PHE A 477 -2.67 13.74 5.10
CA PHE A 477 -2.76 13.38 3.69
C PHE A 477 -3.14 14.54 2.78
N ILE A 478 -4.14 15.34 3.12
CA ILE A 478 -4.69 16.35 2.24
C ILE A 478 -3.80 17.60 2.15
N MET A 479 -3.30 18.07 3.30
CA MET A 479 -2.40 19.23 3.39
C MET A 479 -1.11 19.02 2.57
N PRO A 480 -0.44 17.86 2.58
CA PRO A 480 0.70 17.60 1.70
C PRO A 480 0.38 17.79 0.22
N HIS A 481 -0.81 17.37 -0.25
CA HIS A 481 -1.24 17.57 -1.64
C HIS A 481 -1.55 19.03 -1.95
N HIS A 482 -2.16 19.74 -1.00
CA HIS A 482 -2.39 21.18 -1.13
C HIS A 482 -1.07 21.94 -1.34
N VAL A 483 -0.08 21.66 -0.51
CA VAL A 483 1.25 22.30 -0.64
C VAL A 483 1.91 21.92 -1.95
N TRP A 484 1.94 20.63 -2.30
CA TRP A 484 2.55 20.15 -3.54
C TRP A 484 1.91 20.80 -4.78
N SER A 485 0.55 20.83 -4.85
CA SER A 485 -0.16 21.49 -5.94
C SER A 485 0.20 22.98 -6.07
N ASN A 486 0.23 23.70 -4.94
CA ASN A 486 0.56 25.12 -4.92
C ASN A 486 2.01 25.39 -5.38
N MET A 487 2.94 24.54 -4.99
CA MET A 487 4.36 24.66 -5.38
C MET A 487 4.53 24.35 -6.88
N ALA A 488 3.94 23.27 -7.38
CA ALA A 488 3.99 22.92 -8.80
C ALA A 488 3.37 23.99 -9.71
N VAL A 489 2.19 24.51 -9.35
CA VAL A 489 1.57 25.64 -10.08
C VAL A 489 2.48 26.89 -10.04
N THR A 490 3.14 27.17 -8.91
CA THR A 490 4.07 28.30 -8.79
C THR A 490 5.29 28.13 -9.73
N ASN A 491 5.68 26.90 -10.01
CA ASN A 491 6.75 26.56 -10.94
C ASN A 491 6.29 26.59 -12.41
N GLY A 492 4.99 26.78 -12.66
CA GLY A 492 4.41 26.89 -14.00
C GLY A 492 3.90 25.58 -14.57
N GLU A 493 3.75 24.55 -13.75
CA GLU A 493 3.27 23.24 -14.19
C GLU A 493 1.75 23.16 -14.21
N PRO A 494 1.15 22.48 -15.20
CA PRO A 494 -0.25 22.12 -15.13
C PRO A 494 -0.47 21.08 -14.03
N VAL A 495 -1.41 21.37 -13.13
CA VAL A 495 -1.78 20.52 -12.01
C VAL A 495 -3.26 20.19 -12.11
N TYR A 496 -3.60 18.90 -11.92
CA TYR A 496 -4.97 18.41 -11.87
C TYR A 496 -5.22 17.77 -10.53
N ARG A 497 -6.10 18.39 -9.72
CA ARG A 497 -6.32 17.96 -8.33
C ARG A 497 -7.70 17.37 -8.15
N TYR A 498 -7.78 16.16 -7.56
CA TYR A 498 -9.04 15.48 -7.30
C TYR A 498 -9.35 15.35 -5.79
N TYR A 499 -10.63 15.16 -5.52
CA TYR A 499 -11.20 14.81 -4.23
C TYR A 499 -12.16 13.64 -4.41
N PHE A 500 -11.77 12.45 -3.95
CA PHE A 500 -12.59 11.25 -4.09
C PHE A 500 -13.57 11.13 -2.93
N THR A 501 -14.88 11.09 -3.25
CA THR A 501 -15.98 11.12 -2.27
C THR A 501 -16.99 9.99 -2.46
N LYS A 502 -16.76 9.07 -3.40
CA LYS A 502 -17.68 7.97 -3.66
C LYS A 502 -17.81 7.08 -2.43
N GLU A 503 -18.99 7.05 -1.85
CA GLU A 503 -19.34 6.16 -0.73
C GLU A 503 -19.96 4.88 -1.27
N ASN A 504 -19.55 3.75 -0.70
CA ASN A 504 -20.11 2.45 -1.00
C ASN A 504 -20.55 1.77 0.31
N GLY A 505 -21.84 1.90 0.64
CA GLY A 505 -22.42 1.40 1.88
C GLY A 505 -21.83 2.05 3.13
N PHE A 506 -21.41 1.26 4.11
CA PHE A 506 -20.84 1.79 5.36
C PHE A 506 -19.32 2.07 5.28
N ARG A 507 -18.70 1.83 4.14
CA ARG A 507 -17.25 1.83 3.96
C ARG A 507 -16.64 3.18 3.67
N GLY A 508 -17.44 4.10 3.12
CA GLY A 508 -16.99 5.44 2.79
C GLY A 508 -15.79 5.47 1.84
N THR A 509 -15.13 6.61 1.81
CA THR A 509 -14.00 6.95 0.94
C THR A 509 -12.68 6.86 1.72
N TYR A 510 -12.37 5.71 2.27
CA TYR A 510 -11.17 5.44 3.07
C TYR A 510 -9.88 5.52 2.24
N HIS A 511 -8.75 5.58 2.93
CA HIS A 511 -7.40 5.57 2.32
C HIS A 511 -7.22 4.40 1.34
N SER A 512 -6.73 4.67 0.14
CA SER A 512 -6.59 3.73 -1.00
C SER A 512 -7.91 3.27 -1.64
N GLY A 513 -9.07 3.82 -1.24
CA GLY A 513 -10.38 3.40 -1.73
C GLY A 513 -10.62 3.72 -3.21
N GLU A 514 -9.98 4.75 -3.75
CA GLU A 514 -10.09 5.19 -5.14
C GLU A 514 -9.34 4.30 -6.14
N MET A 515 -8.31 3.55 -5.68
CA MET A 515 -7.40 2.82 -6.58
C MET A 515 -8.11 1.84 -7.52
N CYS A 516 -9.09 1.07 -7.03
CA CYS A 516 -9.85 0.17 -7.89
C CYS A 516 -10.57 0.90 -9.02
N TYR A 517 -11.02 2.14 -8.75
CA TYR A 517 -11.68 2.99 -9.74
C TYR A 517 -10.68 3.58 -10.73
N ALA A 518 -9.59 4.14 -10.22
CA ALA A 518 -8.56 4.79 -11.03
C ALA A 518 -7.88 3.83 -12.01
N TYR A 519 -7.60 2.61 -11.56
CA TYR A 519 -6.93 1.59 -12.38
C TYR A 519 -7.90 0.58 -13.02
N GLY A 520 -9.23 0.78 -12.88
CA GLY A 520 -10.26 0.03 -13.56
C GLY A 520 -10.41 -1.42 -13.13
N ASN A 521 -10.14 -1.73 -11.85
CA ASN A 521 -10.10 -3.08 -11.33
C ASN A 521 -11.30 -3.45 -10.44
N ILE A 522 -12.38 -2.71 -10.48
CA ILE A 522 -13.60 -2.97 -9.69
C ILE A 522 -14.11 -4.40 -9.93
N ASP A 523 -14.18 -4.84 -11.19
CA ASP A 523 -14.70 -6.17 -11.54
C ASP A 523 -13.63 -7.27 -11.49
N THR A 524 -12.33 -6.92 -11.53
CA THR A 524 -11.21 -7.89 -11.48
C THR A 524 -11.07 -8.54 -10.11
N MET A 525 -11.53 -7.88 -9.07
CA MET A 525 -11.37 -8.31 -7.68
C MET A 525 -12.34 -9.42 -7.24
N GLY A 526 -13.08 -10.03 -8.15
CA GLY A 526 -14.14 -10.99 -7.88
C GLY A 526 -15.49 -10.28 -7.67
N LYS A 527 -16.59 -11.01 -7.46
CA LYS A 527 -17.90 -10.38 -7.24
C LYS A 527 -17.82 -9.50 -5.99
N PRO A 528 -17.72 -8.18 -6.13
CA PRO A 528 -17.84 -7.29 -5.00
C PRO A 528 -19.28 -7.37 -4.53
N LEU A 529 -19.47 -7.44 -3.25
CA LEU A 529 -20.82 -7.56 -2.69
C LEU A 529 -21.70 -6.36 -3.03
N ASP A 530 -21.11 -5.21 -3.41
CA ASP A 530 -21.86 -3.97 -3.43
C ASP A 530 -21.46 -2.90 -4.47
N TYR A 531 -20.58 -3.20 -5.45
CA TYR A 531 -20.36 -2.24 -6.54
C TYR A 531 -21.53 -2.29 -7.54
N ASP A 532 -22.16 -1.17 -7.78
CA ASP A 532 -23.28 -1.03 -8.69
C ASP A 532 -22.87 -0.41 -10.05
N ASP A 533 -23.84 -0.07 -10.87
CA ASP A 533 -23.57 0.52 -12.17
C ASP A 533 -23.02 1.95 -12.08
N SER A 534 -23.30 2.69 -10.99
CA SER A 534 -22.74 4.02 -10.75
C SER A 534 -21.25 3.94 -10.42
N ASP A 535 -20.84 2.93 -9.64
CA ASP A 535 -19.44 2.65 -9.36
C ASP A 535 -18.67 2.31 -10.64
N ARG A 536 -19.24 1.46 -11.48
CA ARG A 536 -18.64 1.11 -12.77
C ARG A 536 -18.55 2.27 -13.75
N ALA A 537 -19.55 3.16 -13.73
CA ALA A 537 -19.52 4.39 -14.52
C ALA A 537 -18.42 5.34 -14.04
N LEU A 538 -18.31 5.57 -12.73
CA LEU A 538 -17.25 6.37 -12.14
C LEU A 538 -15.86 5.77 -12.42
N SER A 539 -15.70 4.45 -12.25
CA SER A 539 -14.44 3.77 -12.55
C SER A 539 -14.02 3.96 -14.01
N ARG A 540 -14.93 3.80 -14.98
CA ARG A 540 -14.60 4.07 -16.39
C ARG A 540 -14.14 5.51 -16.61
N THR A 541 -14.79 6.48 -15.97
CA THR A 541 -14.43 7.89 -16.06
C THR A 541 -13.06 8.15 -15.44
N MET A 542 -12.80 7.65 -14.24
CA MET A 542 -11.51 7.81 -13.56
C MET A 542 -10.38 7.13 -14.33
N THR A 543 -10.57 5.88 -14.76
CA THR A 543 -9.55 5.17 -15.55
C THR A 543 -9.23 5.95 -16.83
N ARG A 544 -10.23 6.55 -17.48
CA ARG A 544 -10.02 7.39 -18.67
C ARG A 544 -9.22 8.65 -18.34
N TYR A 545 -9.50 9.34 -17.22
CA TYR A 545 -8.70 10.48 -16.77
C TYR A 545 -7.24 10.13 -16.55
N TRP A 546 -6.97 9.03 -15.83
CA TRP A 546 -5.60 8.56 -15.58
C TRP A 546 -4.90 8.20 -16.89
N ALA A 547 -5.57 7.46 -17.77
CA ALA A 547 -5.01 7.10 -19.08
C ALA A 547 -4.70 8.34 -19.94
N ASN A 548 -5.63 9.30 -20.03
CA ASN A 548 -5.42 10.54 -20.79
C ASN A 548 -4.24 11.34 -20.23
N PHE A 549 -4.12 11.42 -18.89
CA PHE A 549 -3.01 12.13 -18.25
C PHE A 549 -1.67 11.43 -18.54
N VAL A 550 -1.61 10.11 -18.47
CA VAL A 550 -0.40 9.34 -18.83
C VAL A 550 0.01 9.59 -20.28
N ILE A 551 -0.95 9.67 -21.20
CA ILE A 551 -0.69 9.89 -22.63
C ILE A 551 -0.24 11.33 -22.90
N ASN A 552 -0.91 12.34 -22.31
CA ASN A 552 -0.84 13.73 -22.73
C ASN A 552 -0.36 14.71 -21.65
N GLY A 553 -0.29 14.33 -20.38
CA GLY A 553 -0.12 15.24 -19.24
C GLY A 553 -1.38 16.09 -18.95
N ASN A 554 -2.53 15.65 -19.49
CA ASN A 554 -3.82 16.32 -19.37
C ASN A 554 -4.93 15.23 -19.30
N PRO A 555 -5.79 15.23 -18.26
CA PRO A 555 -6.81 14.18 -18.09
C PRO A 555 -8.00 14.32 -19.07
N ASN A 556 -8.15 15.46 -19.74
CA ASN A 556 -9.33 15.78 -20.53
C ASN A 556 -9.39 15.04 -21.88
N SER A 557 -10.61 14.70 -22.31
CA SER A 557 -10.98 14.26 -23.66
C SER A 557 -12.47 14.51 -23.86
N GLU A 558 -12.96 14.29 -25.08
CA GLU A 558 -14.40 14.38 -25.40
C GLU A 558 -15.26 13.31 -24.71
N GLU A 559 -14.63 12.25 -24.19
CA GLU A 559 -15.31 11.09 -23.58
C GLU A 559 -15.57 11.24 -22.06
N VAL A 560 -15.02 12.29 -21.42
CA VAL A 560 -15.14 12.53 -19.97
C VAL A 560 -15.53 13.98 -19.66
N PRO A 561 -16.16 14.24 -18.51
CA PRO A 561 -16.40 15.61 -18.06
C PRO A 561 -15.13 16.45 -18.01
N SER A 562 -15.23 17.75 -18.27
CA SER A 562 -14.07 18.65 -18.22
C SER A 562 -13.49 18.76 -16.82
N TRP A 563 -12.19 18.59 -16.72
CA TRP A 563 -11.40 18.77 -15.50
C TRP A 563 -10.45 19.96 -15.66
N ASP A 564 -10.81 21.09 -15.04
CA ASP A 564 -9.99 22.30 -15.10
C ASP A 564 -8.66 22.11 -14.37
N ALA A 565 -7.58 22.66 -14.92
CA ALA A 565 -6.31 22.72 -14.21
C ALA A 565 -6.46 23.52 -12.91
N TYR A 566 -5.86 23.03 -11.83
CA TYR A 566 -5.89 23.66 -10.52
C TYR A 566 -5.27 25.07 -10.56
N ASN A 567 -5.92 26.00 -9.90
CA ASN A 567 -5.47 27.38 -9.75
C ASN A 567 -5.49 27.79 -8.28
N LYS A 568 -4.39 28.37 -7.81
CA LYS A 568 -4.21 28.78 -6.39
C LYS A 568 -5.22 29.84 -5.92
N GLU A 569 -5.71 30.68 -6.82
CA GLU A 569 -6.63 31.75 -6.48
C GLU A 569 -8.06 31.25 -6.34
N SER A 570 -8.50 30.40 -7.27
CA SER A 570 -9.86 29.84 -7.27
C SER A 570 -10.00 28.62 -6.38
N GLN A 571 -8.91 27.85 -6.19
CA GLN A 571 -8.86 26.60 -5.42
C GLN A 571 -9.93 25.57 -5.79
N PHE A 572 -10.40 25.58 -7.04
CA PHE A 572 -11.33 24.58 -7.54
C PHE A 572 -10.60 23.26 -7.81
N ILE A 573 -11.25 22.17 -7.43
CA ILE A 573 -10.81 20.80 -7.63
C ILE A 573 -11.94 19.99 -8.26
N ILE A 574 -11.64 18.81 -8.83
CA ILE A 574 -12.70 17.91 -9.28
C ILE A 574 -13.10 16.98 -8.13
N GLU A 575 -14.39 16.90 -7.86
CA GLU A 575 -14.95 15.87 -7.01
C GLU A 575 -15.28 14.63 -7.85
N LEU A 576 -14.79 13.48 -7.39
CA LEU A 576 -15.02 12.16 -7.97
C LEU A 576 -15.87 11.34 -6.98
N GLY A 577 -17.19 11.45 -7.11
CA GLY A 577 -18.16 10.90 -6.18
C GLY A 577 -19.38 10.35 -6.91
N GLU A 578 -20.58 10.53 -6.34
CA GLU A 578 -21.84 10.22 -7.02
C GLU A 578 -21.99 11.00 -8.33
N ASN A 579 -21.44 12.21 -8.35
CA ASN A 579 -21.30 13.01 -9.55
C ASN A 579 -19.84 13.39 -9.73
N VAL A 580 -19.42 13.54 -10.98
CA VAL A 580 -18.13 14.13 -11.33
C VAL A 580 -18.35 15.61 -11.55
N GLN A 581 -17.86 16.46 -10.66
CA GLN A 581 -18.15 17.88 -10.66
C GLN A 581 -17.01 18.74 -10.11
N LYS A 582 -17.00 20.01 -10.50
CA LYS A 582 -16.10 21.01 -9.97
C LYS A 582 -16.60 21.50 -8.61
N VAL A 583 -15.74 21.52 -7.60
CA VAL A 583 -16.05 22.00 -6.25
C VAL A 583 -14.93 22.91 -5.73
N GLU A 584 -15.26 23.76 -4.76
CA GLU A 584 -14.25 24.50 -4.00
C GLU A 584 -13.57 23.60 -2.97
N ASP A 585 -12.28 23.81 -2.73
CA ASP A 585 -11.56 23.15 -1.65
C ASP A 585 -12.04 23.69 -0.29
N LYS A 586 -12.78 22.87 0.45
CA LYS A 586 -13.44 23.25 1.71
C LYS A 586 -12.49 23.44 2.90
N TYR A 587 -11.20 23.08 2.77
CA TYR A 587 -10.26 23.04 3.88
C TYR A 587 -9.42 24.32 4.04
N THR A 588 -9.69 25.36 3.30
CA THR A 588 -8.89 26.59 3.25
C THR A 588 -8.58 27.17 4.63
N GLU A 589 -9.56 27.22 5.54
CA GLU A 589 -9.35 27.76 6.89
C GLU A 589 -8.49 26.83 7.76
N LEU A 590 -8.66 25.51 7.63
CA LEU A 590 -7.82 24.54 8.33
C LEU A 590 -6.37 24.59 7.82
N TYR A 591 -6.17 24.78 6.51
CA TYR A 591 -4.81 24.94 5.95
C TYR A 591 -4.09 26.13 6.56
N LYS A 592 -4.73 27.26 6.80
CA LYS A 592 -4.12 28.43 7.44
C LYS A 592 -3.61 28.14 8.85
N ILE A 593 -4.39 27.37 9.63
CA ILE A 593 -3.99 26.96 10.99
C ILE A 593 -2.81 25.99 10.93
N LEU A 594 -2.86 25.02 10.03
CA LEU A 594 -1.80 24.04 9.86
C LEU A 594 -0.52 24.65 9.29
N ASP A 595 -0.60 25.59 8.34
CA ASP A 595 0.57 26.32 7.84
C ASP A 595 1.28 27.08 8.97
N ALA A 596 0.53 27.79 9.83
CA ALA A 596 1.10 28.50 10.96
C ALA A 596 1.77 27.54 11.97
N TYR A 597 1.21 26.36 12.18
CA TYR A 597 1.83 25.29 12.97
C TYR A 597 3.14 24.80 12.34
N LEU A 598 3.13 24.55 11.03
CA LEU A 598 4.30 24.02 10.30
C LEU A 598 5.42 25.06 10.24
N ASP A 599 5.09 26.35 10.13
CA ASP A 599 6.08 27.44 10.18
C ASP A 599 6.77 27.52 11.54
N GLU A 600 6.00 27.45 12.65
CA GLU A 600 6.55 27.43 13.99
C GLU A 600 7.42 26.17 14.24
N LYS A 601 6.96 25.02 13.76
CA LYS A 601 7.68 23.75 13.90
C LYS A 601 8.99 23.74 13.10
N ALA A 602 8.95 24.19 11.83
CA ALA A 602 10.14 24.29 10.98
C ALA A 602 11.18 25.27 11.55
N ALA A 603 10.75 26.39 12.13
CA ALA A 603 11.65 27.35 12.79
C ALA A 603 12.29 26.81 14.08
N SER A 604 11.76 25.74 14.66
CA SER A 604 12.27 25.10 15.89
C SER A 604 13.22 23.93 15.61
N MET A 605 13.35 23.48 14.36
CA MET A 605 14.23 22.41 13.90
C MET A 605 15.59 22.94 13.44
#